data_f45628b52b4fc7d9eaa1e256f9ddcfdd
#
_entry.id   f45628b52b4fc7d9eaa1e256f9ddcfdd
#
_cell.length_a   1.000
_cell.length_b   1.000
_cell.length_c   1.000
_cell.angle_alpha   90.00
_cell.angle_beta   90.00
_cell.angle_gamma   90.00
#
_symmetry.space_group_name_H-M   'P 1'
#
loop_
_entity.id
_entity.type
_entity.pdbx_description
1 polymer ?
#
loop_
_entity_poly.entity_id
_entity_poly.type
_entity_poly.pdbx_seq_one_letter_code
_entity_poly.pdbx_strand_id
1 'polypeptide(L)'
;MLANCNFDILKQVLMNVHFIAIGGSAMHNLAIALKRKGYQVTGSDDEIFEPSKTRLAKEGILPQQIGWNKALITADLDAVILGMHAREDNPELLEAKRLGLKIFSYPEYLYEQSKDKKRIVIGGSHGKTTITSMLLHVINDLKLNVDYMVGAQLEGYDCMVKLTDDAPFMLLEGDEYLSSPIDRRPKFHLYQPNVAILSGIAWDHINVFPTFENYVEQFDLFCSLITDSFIYNTEDEEVKKLGEKYTNKIKTIPYSTPTYEVNNKGTLLTFEGKSYQLQIFGQHNLQNLMGAMRVGQQMGIEPFDFFTSIQTFTGAGKRLQKVKETADFVLFKDFAHSPSKLKATTKAVKEQYANRTVVACMELHTFSSLKKEFLPHYKDAMKAADVAIVYFNHEVVAHKKLEPITEQQVFDGFNGGITVMTQTADVLQFIKSQDWHNKVLLMMSSGNFDGIDYEQLGNEITKD
;
A
#
# COMPACT_ATOMS: atom_id res chain seq x y z
N MET A 1 42.52 0.89 49.33
CA MET A 1 42.29 -0.01 48.19
C MET A 1 41.10 0.53 47.41
N LEU A 2 41.40 1.31 46.35
CA LEU A 2 40.38 1.85 45.43
C LEU A 2 40.19 0.79 44.32
N ALA A 3 39.01 0.20 44.27
CA ALA A 3 38.65 -0.71 43.23
C ALA A 3 38.40 0.09 41.93
N ASN A 4 39.24 -0.15 40.94
CA ASN A 4 39.01 0.32 39.57
C ASN A 4 37.77 -0.37 39.00
N CYS A 5 36.67 0.34 38.89
CA CYS A 5 35.57 -0.04 38.01
C CYS A 5 36.02 0.25 36.57
N ASN A 6 36.46 -0.78 35.87
CA ASN A 6 36.55 -0.73 34.42
C ASN A 6 35.13 -0.64 33.85
N PHE A 7 34.73 0.56 33.43
CA PHE A 7 33.63 0.76 32.52
C PHE A 7 34.13 0.34 31.12
N ASP A 8 33.99 -0.94 30.78
CA ASP A 8 33.96 -1.36 29.39
C ASP A 8 32.70 -0.76 28.73
N ILE A 9 32.83 0.46 28.24
CA ILE A 9 31.92 1.01 27.26
C ILE A 9 32.13 0.14 26.02
N LEU A 10 31.28 -0.87 25.85
CA LEU A 10 31.11 -1.56 24.57
C LEU A 10 30.93 -0.48 23.52
N LYS A 11 31.98 -0.19 22.75
CA LYS A 11 31.84 0.64 21.55
C LYS A 11 30.82 -0.08 20.68
N GLN A 12 29.60 0.40 20.68
CA GLN A 12 28.61 0.01 19.71
C GLN A 12 29.23 0.29 18.34
N VAL A 13 29.56 -0.78 17.60
CA VAL A 13 30.13 -0.65 16.25
C VAL A 13 29.06 0.03 15.43
N LEU A 14 29.28 1.30 15.09
CA LEU A 14 28.37 2.09 14.25
C LEU A 14 28.42 1.48 12.86
N MET A 15 27.30 0.96 12.41
CA MET A 15 27.13 0.41 11.05
C MET A 15 27.05 1.56 10.05
N ASN A 16 27.88 1.52 9.02
CA ASN A 16 27.95 2.51 7.95
C ASN A 16 27.20 1.99 6.72
N VAL A 17 26.17 2.69 6.29
CA VAL A 17 25.36 2.27 5.13
C VAL A 17 25.21 3.40 4.12
N HIS A 18 25.24 3.04 2.85
CA HIS A 18 25.04 3.99 1.75
C HIS A 18 23.86 3.59 0.89
N PHE A 19 23.01 4.59 0.56
CA PHE A 19 21.82 4.40 -0.27
C PHE A 19 22.04 4.96 -1.68
N ILE A 20 21.97 4.11 -2.69
CA ILE A 20 21.88 4.52 -4.10
C ILE A 20 20.40 4.71 -4.44
N ALA A 21 20.01 5.92 -4.85
CA ALA A 21 18.63 6.39 -5.01
C ALA A 21 17.87 6.55 -3.68
N ILE A 22 18.42 7.31 -2.75
CA ILE A 22 17.90 7.52 -1.39
C ILE A 22 16.55 8.25 -1.38
N GLY A 23 16.23 9.07 -2.38
CA GLY A 23 15.01 9.89 -2.48
C GLY A 23 13.75 9.07 -2.80
N GLY A 24 13.90 7.82 -3.23
CA GLY A 24 12.78 6.94 -3.53
C GLY A 24 11.80 6.78 -2.35
N SER A 25 10.49 6.61 -2.65
CA SER A 25 9.44 6.56 -1.62
C SER A 25 9.68 5.52 -0.52
N ALA A 26 10.14 4.31 -0.86
CA ALA A 26 10.51 3.28 0.11
C ALA A 26 11.89 3.55 0.73
N MET A 27 12.85 3.99 -0.10
CA MET A 27 14.25 4.14 0.28
C MET A 27 14.46 5.18 1.38
N HIS A 28 13.87 6.39 1.25
CA HIS A 28 14.03 7.42 2.28
C HIS A 28 13.45 7.00 3.64
N ASN A 29 12.36 6.23 3.68
CA ASN A 29 11.80 5.73 4.93
C ASN A 29 12.73 4.71 5.62
N LEU A 30 13.36 3.82 4.85
CA LEU A 30 14.37 2.89 5.39
C LEU A 30 15.62 3.63 5.87
N ALA A 31 16.11 4.62 5.11
CA ALA A 31 17.24 5.45 5.48
C ALA A 31 16.99 6.18 6.82
N ILE A 32 15.80 6.79 6.98
CA ILE A 32 15.37 7.43 8.23
C ILE A 32 15.29 6.42 9.38
N ALA A 33 14.70 5.24 9.18
CA ALA A 33 14.60 4.23 10.21
C ALA A 33 15.98 3.74 10.68
N LEU A 34 16.93 3.53 9.77
CA LEU A 34 18.30 3.15 10.12
C LEU A 34 19.03 4.28 10.84
N LYS A 35 18.86 5.54 10.41
CA LYS A 35 19.41 6.70 11.11
C LYS A 35 18.91 6.77 12.58
N ARG A 36 17.62 6.58 12.78
CA ARG A 36 16.99 6.56 14.10
C ARG A 36 17.45 5.35 14.94
N LYS A 37 17.80 4.25 14.30
CA LYS A 37 18.39 3.06 14.92
C LYS A 37 19.87 3.24 15.29
N GLY A 38 20.49 4.37 14.92
CA GLY A 38 21.87 4.71 15.27
C GLY A 38 22.90 4.40 14.21
N TYR A 39 22.50 4.05 12.96
CA TYR A 39 23.41 3.82 11.84
C TYR A 39 23.98 5.15 11.32
N GLN A 40 25.17 5.10 10.76
CA GLN A 40 25.69 6.16 9.91
C GLN A 40 25.11 5.96 8.50
N VAL A 41 24.26 6.89 8.07
CA VAL A 41 23.55 6.79 6.79
C VAL A 41 24.04 7.89 5.87
N THR A 42 24.46 7.50 4.68
CA THR A 42 24.74 8.38 3.56
C THR A 42 23.91 7.94 2.35
N GLY A 43 23.83 8.76 1.33
CA GLY A 43 23.14 8.38 0.09
C GLY A 43 23.28 9.41 -0.99
N SER A 44 22.84 9.03 -2.18
CA SER A 44 22.84 9.86 -3.40
C SER A 44 21.57 9.60 -4.20
N ASP A 45 21.21 10.54 -5.05
CA ASP A 45 20.10 10.42 -6.00
C ASP A 45 20.30 11.44 -7.13
N ASP A 46 19.76 11.15 -8.31
CA ASP A 46 19.74 12.08 -9.44
C ASP A 46 18.62 13.14 -9.31
N GLU A 47 17.58 12.83 -8.52
CA GLU A 47 16.49 13.76 -8.22
C GLU A 47 15.79 13.37 -6.92
N ILE A 48 15.47 14.33 -6.04
CA ILE A 48 14.76 14.08 -4.79
C ILE A 48 13.54 15.01 -4.68
N PHE A 49 12.37 14.42 -4.71
CA PHE A 49 11.08 15.12 -4.62
C PHE A 49 10.54 15.18 -3.18
N GLU A 50 9.52 16.01 -2.99
CA GLU A 50 8.73 15.96 -1.76
C GLU A 50 7.85 14.70 -1.70
N PRO A 51 7.62 14.14 -0.52
CA PRO A 51 8.04 14.58 0.81
C PRO A 51 9.43 14.07 1.23
N SER A 52 10.13 13.28 0.40
CA SER A 52 11.42 12.66 0.73
C SER A 52 12.48 13.71 1.06
N LYS A 53 12.52 14.81 0.30
CA LYS A 53 13.48 15.90 0.47
C LYS A 53 13.40 16.52 1.88
N THR A 54 12.21 16.97 2.26
CA THR A 54 11.98 17.56 3.59
C THR A 54 12.26 16.57 4.71
N ARG A 55 11.87 15.30 4.56
CA ARG A 55 12.07 14.26 5.58
C ARG A 55 13.54 13.91 5.78
N LEU A 56 14.30 13.71 4.71
CA LEU A 56 15.74 13.46 4.78
C LEU A 56 16.50 14.65 5.39
N ALA A 57 16.11 15.89 5.04
CA ALA A 57 16.68 17.10 5.60
C ALA A 57 16.45 17.18 7.13
N LYS A 58 15.24 16.85 7.59
CA LYS A 58 14.90 16.85 9.02
C LYS A 58 15.76 15.88 9.84
N GLU A 59 16.15 14.75 9.26
CA GLU A 59 17.02 13.76 9.91
C GLU A 59 18.53 14.01 9.67
N GLY A 60 18.87 15.07 8.94
CA GLY A 60 20.26 15.42 8.65
C GLY A 60 20.99 14.47 7.69
N ILE A 61 20.24 13.75 6.85
CA ILE A 61 20.76 12.77 5.89
C ILE A 61 20.39 13.11 4.43
N LEU A 62 19.92 14.33 4.16
CA LEU A 62 19.73 14.79 2.78
C LEU A 62 21.10 14.94 2.09
N PRO A 63 21.29 14.35 0.90
CA PRO A 63 22.52 14.55 0.12
C PRO A 63 22.82 16.04 -0.10
N GLN A 64 24.08 16.45 0.09
CA GLN A 64 24.50 17.84 -0.11
C GLN A 64 24.51 18.25 -1.59
N GLN A 65 24.69 17.27 -2.48
CA GLN A 65 24.71 17.46 -3.93
C GLN A 65 23.79 16.43 -4.57
N ILE A 66 23.05 16.84 -5.57
CA ILE A 66 22.26 15.96 -6.44
C ILE A 66 23.21 15.32 -7.48
N GLY A 67 22.98 14.05 -7.77
CA GLY A 67 23.76 13.23 -8.69
C GLY A 67 24.53 12.12 -7.96
N TRP A 68 25.21 11.31 -8.74
CA TRP A 68 25.97 10.15 -8.29
C TRP A 68 27.42 10.53 -8.02
N ASN A 69 27.98 10.10 -6.89
CA ASN A 69 29.34 10.36 -6.50
C ASN A 69 30.06 9.12 -5.98
N LYS A 70 30.80 8.43 -6.84
CA LYS A 70 31.55 7.21 -6.50
C LYS A 70 32.53 7.38 -5.33
N ALA A 71 32.96 8.62 -4.99
CA ALA A 71 33.83 8.86 -3.84
C ALA A 71 33.15 8.62 -2.49
N LEU A 72 31.82 8.54 -2.47
CA LEU A 72 31.05 8.17 -1.27
C LEU A 72 31.07 6.65 -1.00
N ILE A 73 31.50 5.86 -1.99
CA ILE A 73 31.58 4.40 -1.87
C ILE A 73 33.00 4.05 -1.42
N THR A 74 33.13 3.78 -0.14
CA THR A 74 34.41 3.51 0.53
C THR A 74 34.42 2.09 1.15
N ALA A 75 35.61 1.56 1.39
CA ALA A 75 35.77 0.17 1.87
C ALA A 75 35.29 -0.07 3.31
N ASP A 76 35.01 1.00 4.06
CA ASP A 76 34.47 0.97 5.43
C ASP A 76 32.94 0.94 5.48
N LEU A 77 32.26 0.91 4.34
CA LEU A 77 30.83 0.69 4.28
C LEU A 77 30.48 -0.78 4.59
N ASP A 78 29.57 -0.99 5.53
CA ASP A 78 29.06 -2.32 5.88
C ASP A 78 28.06 -2.84 4.87
N ALA A 79 27.30 -1.92 4.23
CA ALA A 79 26.33 -2.25 3.20
C ALA A 79 26.04 -1.08 2.26
N VAL A 80 25.70 -1.43 1.02
CA VAL A 80 25.12 -0.54 0.00
C VAL A 80 23.72 -0.99 -0.30
N ILE A 81 22.72 -0.11 -0.17
CA ILE A 81 21.30 -0.40 -0.43
C ILE A 81 20.92 0.21 -1.78
N LEU A 82 20.51 -0.64 -2.73
CA LEU A 82 20.23 -0.27 -4.11
C LEU A 82 18.74 -0.02 -4.31
N GLY A 83 18.37 1.19 -4.70
CA GLY A 83 17.00 1.57 -5.08
C GLY A 83 16.62 1.10 -6.48
N MET A 84 15.32 0.91 -6.71
CA MET A 84 14.76 0.39 -7.97
C MET A 84 15.01 1.32 -9.17
N HIS A 85 15.22 2.62 -8.96
CA HIS A 85 15.46 3.60 -10.02
C HIS A 85 16.92 3.70 -10.44
N ALA A 86 17.85 3.13 -9.67
CA ALA A 86 19.25 3.06 -10.05
C ALA A 86 19.42 2.10 -11.24
N ARG A 87 20.19 2.52 -12.22
CA ARG A 87 20.48 1.70 -13.41
C ARG A 87 21.66 0.77 -13.15
N GLU A 88 21.79 -0.30 -13.93
CA GLU A 88 22.90 -1.25 -13.80
C GLU A 88 24.28 -0.62 -14.07
N ASP A 89 24.33 0.46 -14.85
CA ASP A 89 25.51 1.24 -15.18
C ASP A 89 25.79 2.40 -14.19
N ASN A 90 25.05 2.47 -13.06
CA ASN A 90 25.25 3.50 -12.05
C ASN A 90 26.70 3.49 -11.51
N PRO A 91 27.42 4.65 -11.49
CA PRO A 91 28.84 4.68 -11.11
C PRO A 91 29.12 4.26 -9.66
N GLU A 92 28.19 4.49 -8.74
CA GLU A 92 28.33 4.05 -7.34
C GLU A 92 28.10 2.55 -7.21
N LEU A 93 27.14 1.98 -7.94
CA LEU A 93 26.92 0.52 -8.01
C LEU A 93 28.16 -0.20 -8.57
N LEU A 94 28.75 0.35 -9.64
CA LEU A 94 29.97 -0.22 -10.22
C LEU A 94 31.15 -0.15 -9.25
N GLU A 95 31.30 0.95 -8.50
CA GLU A 95 32.35 1.10 -7.50
C GLU A 95 32.14 0.15 -6.31
N ALA A 96 30.90 0.00 -5.84
CA ALA A 96 30.56 -0.97 -4.78
C ALA A 96 30.91 -2.42 -5.19
N LYS A 97 30.60 -2.79 -6.44
CA LYS A 97 31.00 -4.09 -7.01
C LYS A 97 32.53 -4.23 -7.08
N ARG A 98 33.24 -3.18 -7.53
CA ARG A 98 34.70 -3.16 -7.61
C ARG A 98 35.38 -3.37 -6.25
N LEU A 99 34.83 -2.76 -5.19
CA LEU A 99 35.32 -2.88 -3.82
C LEU A 99 34.86 -4.18 -3.12
N GLY A 100 34.00 -4.98 -3.74
CA GLY A 100 33.47 -6.23 -3.15
C GLY A 100 32.55 -5.99 -1.96
N LEU A 101 31.86 -4.83 -1.90
CA LEU A 101 30.95 -4.49 -0.83
C LEU A 101 29.66 -5.33 -0.89
N LYS A 102 29.02 -5.51 0.26
CA LYS A 102 27.69 -6.15 0.30
C LYS A 102 26.64 -5.20 -0.27
N ILE A 103 26.00 -5.62 -1.35
CA ILE A 103 24.95 -4.86 -2.03
C ILE A 103 23.63 -5.58 -1.79
N PHE A 104 22.65 -4.84 -1.28
CA PHE A 104 21.30 -5.33 -0.99
C PHE A 104 20.27 -4.53 -1.78
N SER A 105 19.23 -5.18 -2.24
CA SER A 105 17.99 -4.50 -2.56
C SER A 105 17.27 -4.04 -1.28
N TYR A 106 16.33 -3.12 -1.41
CA TYR A 106 15.48 -2.67 -0.30
C TYR A 106 14.85 -3.84 0.50
N PRO A 107 14.17 -4.83 -0.14
CA PRO A 107 13.56 -5.92 0.61
C PRO A 107 14.58 -6.88 1.22
N GLU A 108 15.72 -7.12 0.58
CA GLU A 108 16.80 -7.94 1.17
C GLU A 108 17.34 -7.30 2.45
N TYR A 109 17.51 -5.97 2.46
CA TYR A 109 18.01 -5.30 3.64
C TYR A 109 16.97 -5.26 4.77
N LEU A 110 15.67 -5.17 4.46
CA LEU A 110 14.61 -5.35 5.47
C LEU A 110 14.62 -6.76 6.06
N TYR A 111 14.87 -7.78 5.24
CA TYR A 111 15.06 -9.14 5.75
C TYR A 111 16.26 -9.20 6.71
N GLU A 112 17.42 -8.66 6.34
CA GLU A 112 18.61 -8.63 7.21
C GLU A 112 18.32 -7.94 8.56
N GLN A 113 17.54 -6.85 8.56
CA GLN A 113 17.13 -6.15 9.78
C GLN A 113 16.08 -6.89 10.62
N SER A 114 15.47 -7.93 10.08
CA SER A 114 14.36 -8.66 10.72
C SER A 114 14.53 -10.17 10.79
N LYS A 115 15.69 -10.71 10.40
CA LYS A 115 15.92 -12.17 10.36
C LYS A 115 15.74 -12.86 11.71
N ASP A 116 16.01 -12.15 12.80
CA ASP A 116 15.87 -12.66 14.17
C ASP A 116 14.47 -12.36 14.77
N LYS A 117 13.54 -11.83 13.99
CA LYS A 117 12.17 -11.49 14.36
C LYS A 117 11.16 -12.41 13.68
N LYS A 118 9.99 -12.56 14.28
CA LYS A 118 8.87 -13.23 13.58
C LYS A 118 8.33 -12.28 12.51
N ARG A 119 8.64 -12.59 11.23
CA ARG A 119 8.21 -11.79 10.07
C ARG A 119 6.80 -12.19 9.65
N ILE A 120 5.93 -11.19 9.61
CA ILE A 120 4.54 -11.30 9.20
C ILE A 120 4.39 -10.50 7.91
N VAL A 121 4.11 -11.17 6.79
CA VAL A 121 4.03 -10.54 5.48
C VAL A 121 2.58 -10.51 4.99
N ILE A 122 2.11 -9.29 4.70
CA ILE A 122 0.75 -9.02 4.22
C ILE A 122 0.79 -8.90 2.71
N GLY A 123 0.43 -9.97 2.01
CA GLY A 123 0.40 -10.07 0.55
C GLY A 123 -1.00 -10.00 -0.04
N GLY A 124 -1.04 -9.87 -1.37
CA GLY A 124 -2.26 -9.80 -2.16
C GLY A 124 -2.28 -8.61 -3.10
N SER A 125 -3.05 -8.68 -4.18
CA SER A 125 -3.15 -7.60 -5.18
C SER A 125 -3.88 -6.36 -4.63
N HIS A 126 -4.69 -6.54 -3.59
CA HIS A 126 -5.44 -5.48 -2.91
C HIS A 126 -5.53 -5.77 -1.40
N GLY A 127 -5.98 -4.78 -0.62
CA GLY A 127 -6.16 -4.92 0.83
C GLY A 127 -4.90 -4.77 1.68
N LYS A 128 -3.69 -4.94 1.15
CA LYS A 128 -2.41 -4.89 1.87
C LYS A 128 -2.32 -3.72 2.86
N THR A 129 -2.37 -2.50 2.34
CA THR A 129 -2.25 -1.27 3.16
C THR A 129 -3.38 -1.14 4.18
N THR A 130 -4.61 -1.56 3.83
CA THR A 130 -5.75 -1.51 4.75
C THR A 130 -5.56 -2.48 5.91
N ILE A 131 -5.16 -3.72 5.64
CA ILE A 131 -4.86 -4.73 6.67
C ILE A 131 -3.72 -4.25 7.57
N THR A 132 -2.63 -3.73 6.97
CA THR A 132 -1.49 -3.20 7.72
C THR A 132 -1.90 -2.02 8.61
N SER A 133 -2.72 -1.08 8.09
CA SER A 133 -3.21 0.06 8.85
C SER A 133 -4.11 -0.34 10.02
N MET A 134 -4.99 -1.32 9.81
CA MET A 134 -5.84 -1.87 10.88
C MET A 134 -5.00 -2.50 11.98
N LEU A 135 -3.99 -3.29 11.61
CA LEU A 135 -3.06 -3.89 12.57
C LEU A 135 -2.28 -2.82 13.33
N LEU A 136 -1.72 -1.83 12.64
CA LEU A 136 -0.95 -0.76 13.29
C LEU A 136 -1.82 0.09 14.21
N HIS A 137 -3.11 0.31 13.88
CA HIS A 137 -4.05 0.96 14.76
C HIS A 137 -4.21 0.19 16.08
N VAL A 138 -4.48 -1.12 16.00
CA VAL A 138 -4.62 -2.00 17.17
C VAL A 138 -3.31 -2.12 17.95
N ILE A 139 -2.18 -2.29 17.28
CA ILE A 139 -0.84 -2.36 17.87
C ILE A 139 -0.54 -1.10 18.69
N ASN A 140 -0.85 0.08 18.17
CA ASN A 140 -0.63 1.35 18.85
C ASN A 140 -1.57 1.52 20.06
N ASP A 141 -2.85 1.17 19.92
CA ASP A 141 -3.83 1.26 21.00
C ASP A 141 -3.46 0.33 22.16
N LEU A 142 -3.05 -0.90 21.86
CA LEU A 142 -2.58 -1.88 22.83
C LEU A 142 -1.12 -1.68 23.28
N LYS A 143 -0.41 -0.67 22.72
CA LYS A 143 0.99 -0.32 23.02
C LYS A 143 1.97 -1.48 22.84
N LEU A 144 1.77 -2.29 21.81
CA LEU A 144 2.64 -3.42 21.51
C LEU A 144 3.92 -2.95 20.80
N ASN A 145 5.05 -3.58 21.15
CA ASN A 145 6.32 -3.30 20.49
C ASN A 145 6.44 -4.14 19.21
N VAL A 146 6.25 -3.50 18.07
CA VAL A 146 6.29 -4.12 16.74
C VAL A 146 7.05 -3.21 15.79
N ASP A 147 7.96 -3.79 15.04
CA ASP A 147 8.58 -3.15 13.89
C ASP A 147 7.68 -3.31 12.66
N TYR A 148 7.76 -2.35 11.75
CA TYR A 148 6.91 -2.38 10.56
C TYR A 148 7.54 -1.75 9.32
N MET A 149 7.07 -2.16 8.17
CA MET A 149 7.23 -1.48 6.89
C MET A 149 5.90 -1.43 6.16
N VAL A 150 5.49 -0.23 5.76
CA VAL A 150 4.26 0.06 5.02
C VAL A 150 4.61 0.67 3.67
N GLY A 151 3.98 0.19 2.61
CA GLY A 151 4.25 0.64 1.24
C GLY A 151 3.62 1.99 0.87
N ALA A 152 2.66 2.48 1.65
CA ALA A 152 1.98 3.74 1.40
C ALA A 152 2.01 4.65 2.63
N GLN A 153 1.96 5.98 2.42
CA GLN A 153 1.90 6.94 3.52
C GLN A 153 0.62 6.75 4.33
N LEU A 154 0.78 6.57 5.64
CA LEU A 154 -0.31 6.54 6.61
C LEU A 154 -0.42 7.87 7.35
N GLU A 155 -1.65 8.26 7.66
CA GLU A 155 -1.93 9.43 8.49
C GLU A 155 -1.48 9.17 9.93
N GLY A 156 -0.88 10.18 10.57
CA GLY A 156 -0.32 10.05 11.93
C GLY A 156 1.06 9.40 12.00
N TYR A 157 1.62 8.95 10.88
CA TYR A 157 2.96 8.36 10.82
C TYR A 157 3.91 9.25 10.02
N ASP A 158 5.03 9.62 10.61
CA ASP A 158 6.07 10.43 9.98
C ASP A 158 7.06 9.58 9.16
N CYS A 159 7.18 8.28 9.49
CA CYS A 159 8.02 7.33 8.79
C CYS A 159 7.28 6.00 8.58
N MET A 160 7.38 5.46 7.38
CA MET A 160 6.71 4.22 6.98
C MET A 160 7.53 2.96 7.30
N VAL A 161 8.68 3.12 7.94
CA VAL A 161 9.52 2.04 8.43
C VAL A 161 9.90 2.32 9.89
N LYS A 162 9.72 1.34 10.75
CA LYS A 162 10.22 1.34 12.14
C LYS A 162 11.11 0.12 12.33
N LEU A 163 12.31 0.33 12.85
CA LEU A 163 13.29 -0.71 13.15
C LEU A 163 13.86 -0.48 14.54
N THR A 164 13.73 -1.49 15.39
CA THR A 164 14.28 -1.53 16.76
C THR A 164 15.08 -2.82 16.97
N ASP A 165 15.80 -2.94 18.06
CA ASP A 165 16.54 -4.18 18.35
C ASP A 165 15.68 -5.19 19.12
N ASP A 166 14.68 -4.73 19.85
CA ASP A 166 13.92 -5.50 20.84
C ASP A 166 12.50 -5.90 20.41
N ALA A 167 12.00 -5.39 19.29
CA ALA A 167 10.68 -5.79 18.80
C ALA A 167 10.67 -7.27 18.38
N PRO A 168 9.75 -8.10 18.90
CA PRO A 168 9.69 -9.52 18.58
C PRO A 168 9.09 -9.79 17.19
N PHE A 169 8.35 -8.85 16.63
CA PHE A 169 7.67 -8.97 15.36
C PHE A 169 8.14 -7.92 14.35
N MET A 170 8.16 -8.31 13.09
CA MET A 170 8.29 -7.41 11.94
C MET A 170 7.10 -7.57 11.02
N LEU A 171 6.26 -6.54 10.92
CA LEU A 171 5.11 -6.47 10.03
C LEU A 171 5.53 -5.86 8.69
N LEU A 172 5.35 -6.60 7.60
CA LEU A 172 5.81 -6.21 6.26
C LEU A 172 4.66 -6.17 5.28
N GLU A 173 4.43 -5.04 4.62
CA GLU A 173 3.54 -4.98 3.47
C GLU A 173 4.22 -5.64 2.26
N GLY A 174 3.68 -6.78 1.83
CA GLY A 174 4.24 -7.64 0.79
C GLY A 174 3.83 -7.19 -0.61
N ASP A 175 4.72 -6.43 -1.27
CA ASP A 175 4.51 -5.98 -2.65
C ASP A 175 4.98 -7.07 -3.63
N GLU A 176 4.12 -7.43 -4.57
CA GLU A 176 4.40 -8.38 -5.63
C GLU A 176 5.22 -7.80 -6.79
N TYR A 177 5.51 -6.51 -6.78
CA TYR A 177 6.36 -5.88 -7.79
C TYR A 177 7.85 -6.20 -7.57
N LEU A 178 8.65 -5.99 -8.64
CA LEU A 178 10.08 -6.34 -8.67
C LEU A 178 10.90 -5.62 -7.58
N SER A 179 11.95 -6.30 -7.09
CA SER A 179 12.76 -5.83 -5.96
C SER A 179 13.80 -4.78 -6.32
N SER A 180 14.55 -4.99 -7.42
CA SER A 180 15.61 -4.08 -7.86
C SER A 180 15.90 -4.23 -9.36
N PRO A 181 16.70 -3.34 -9.96
CA PRO A 181 17.11 -3.47 -11.36
C PRO A 181 17.93 -4.75 -11.64
N ILE A 182 18.69 -5.21 -10.67
CA ILE A 182 19.59 -6.39 -10.78
C ILE A 182 18.98 -7.68 -10.22
N ASP A 183 17.86 -7.60 -9.49
CA ASP A 183 17.09 -8.74 -8.99
C ASP A 183 15.61 -8.54 -9.31
N ARG A 184 15.12 -9.33 -10.24
CA ARG A 184 13.74 -9.22 -10.73
C ARG A 184 12.74 -10.09 -9.97
N ARG A 185 13.14 -10.69 -8.86
CA ARG A 185 12.19 -11.39 -7.98
C ARG A 185 11.22 -10.38 -7.35
N PRO A 186 9.94 -10.74 -7.16
CA PRO A 186 9.01 -9.96 -6.38
C PRO A 186 9.51 -9.65 -4.97
N LYS A 187 9.28 -8.43 -4.47
CA LYS A 187 9.75 -8.00 -3.13
C LYS A 187 9.30 -8.94 -2.03
N PHE A 188 8.06 -9.42 -2.05
CA PHE A 188 7.51 -10.26 -0.99
C PHE A 188 8.20 -11.63 -0.86
N HIS A 189 8.84 -12.14 -1.93
CA HIS A 189 9.66 -13.37 -1.85
C HIS A 189 10.89 -13.18 -0.97
N LEU A 190 11.46 -11.98 -0.97
CA LEU A 190 12.71 -11.67 -0.27
C LEU A 190 12.53 -11.50 1.24
N TYR A 191 11.30 -11.28 1.70
CA TYR A 191 11.02 -11.15 3.12
C TYR A 191 11.02 -12.46 3.90
N GLN A 192 11.03 -13.63 3.24
CA GLN A 192 11.09 -14.95 3.87
C GLN A 192 10.09 -15.06 5.06
N PRO A 193 8.78 -15.11 4.80
CA PRO A 193 7.76 -14.97 5.83
C PRO A 193 7.74 -16.14 6.82
N ASN A 194 7.60 -15.86 8.12
CA ASN A 194 7.18 -16.89 9.07
C ASN A 194 5.64 -17.04 8.99
N VAL A 195 4.92 -15.93 9.06
CA VAL A 195 3.47 -15.86 8.87
C VAL A 195 3.18 -15.05 7.63
N ALA A 196 2.29 -15.52 6.79
CA ALA A 196 1.80 -14.73 5.67
C ALA A 196 0.28 -14.69 5.61
N ILE A 197 -0.25 -13.60 5.06
CA ILE A 197 -1.65 -13.50 4.66
C ILE A 197 -1.74 -13.18 3.18
N LEU A 198 -2.70 -13.79 2.48
CA LEU A 198 -3.13 -13.38 1.14
C LEU A 198 -4.58 -12.91 1.18
N SER A 199 -4.79 -11.65 0.80
CA SER A 199 -6.11 -11.01 0.80
C SER A 199 -6.91 -11.23 -0.48
N GLY A 200 -6.22 -11.43 -1.62
CA GLY A 200 -6.83 -11.66 -2.93
C GLY A 200 -5.79 -11.64 -4.04
N ILE A 201 -6.09 -12.28 -5.16
CA ILE A 201 -5.25 -12.31 -6.36
C ILE A 201 -6.10 -11.81 -7.53
N ALA A 202 -5.84 -10.57 -7.95
CA ALA A 202 -6.44 -9.96 -9.13
C ALA A 202 -5.32 -9.44 -10.03
N TRP A 203 -5.36 -9.79 -11.31
CA TRP A 203 -4.26 -9.47 -12.25
C TRP A 203 -3.94 -7.98 -12.27
N ASP A 204 -2.72 -7.66 -11.97
CA ASP A 204 -2.14 -6.33 -11.99
C ASP A 204 -0.71 -6.38 -12.58
N HIS A 205 -0.09 -5.22 -12.82
CA HIS A 205 1.30 -5.14 -13.31
C HIS A 205 1.56 -5.93 -14.60
N ILE A 206 0.68 -5.84 -15.59
CA ILE A 206 0.77 -6.56 -16.88
C ILE A 206 2.07 -6.31 -17.66
N ASN A 207 2.78 -5.21 -17.35
CA ASN A 207 4.10 -4.90 -17.89
C ASN A 207 5.21 -5.79 -17.32
N VAL A 208 4.97 -6.44 -16.20
CA VAL A 208 5.91 -7.35 -15.51
C VAL A 208 5.43 -8.79 -15.62
N PHE A 209 4.14 -9.02 -15.46
CA PHE A 209 3.48 -10.33 -15.48
C PHE A 209 2.52 -10.39 -16.68
N PRO A 210 2.99 -10.85 -17.84
CA PRO A 210 2.24 -10.75 -19.10
C PRO A 210 1.00 -11.65 -19.16
N THR A 211 0.90 -12.68 -18.32
CA THR A 211 -0.28 -13.55 -18.20
C THR A 211 -0.74 -13.66 -16.76
N PHE A 212 -2.03 -13.97 -16.58
CA PHE A 212 -2.60 -14.18 -15.25
C PHE A 212 -1.98 -15.38 -14.54
N GLU A 213 -1.70 -16.44 -15.27
CA GLU A 213 -1.05 -17.66 -14.74
C GLU A 213 0.33 -17.35 -14.19
N ASN A 214 1.15 -16.56 -14.92
CA ASN A 214 2.47 -16.12 -14.46
C ASN A 214 2.36 -15.25 -13.20
N TYR A 215 1.32 -14.44 -13.10
CA TYR A 215 1.05 -13.63 -11.90
C TYR A 215 0.67 -14.51 -10.70
N VAL A 216 -0.24 -15.49 -10.88
CA VAL A 216 -0.64 -16.44 -9.81
C VAL A 216 0.55 -17.28 -9.34
N GLU A 217 1.44 -17.68 -10.26
CA GLU A 217 2.67 -18.43 -9.93
C GLU A 217 3.55 -17.69 -8.91
N GLN A 218 3.61 -16.35 -8.96
CA GLN A 218 4.38 -15.59 -7.97
C GLN A 218 3.83 -15.73 -6.56
N PHE A 219 2.50 -15.83 -6.42
CA PHE A 219 1.87 -16.07 -5.12
C PHE A 219 2.04 -17.51 -4.65
N ASP A 220 2.07 -18.48 -5.56
CA ASP A 220 2.38 -19.87 -5.22
C ASP A 220 3.82 -20.02 -4.71
N LEU A 221 4.77 -19.39 -5.41
CA LEU A 221 6.17 -19.31 -4.94
C LEU A 221 6.27 -18.65 -3.56
N PHE A 222 5.56 -17.54 -3.36
CA PHE A 222 5.50 -16.87 -2.06
C PHE A 222 4.96 -17.79 -0.95
N CYS A 223 3.88 -18.54 -1.22
CA CYS A 223 3.34 -19.50 -0.26
C CYS A 223 4.33 -20.61 0.08
N SER A 224 5.19 -21.01 -0.86
CA SER A 224 6.21 -22.04 -0.63
C SER A 224 7.32 -21.60 0.34
N LEU A 225 7.48 -20.31 0.57
CA LEU A 225 8.47 -19.70 1.48
C LEU A 225 7.98 -19.54 2.91
N ILE A 226 6.69 -19.77 3.18
CA ILE A 226 6.09 -19.60 4.50
C ILE A 226 6.56 -20.74 5.42
N THR A 227 7.02 -20.39 6.63
CA THR A 227 7.59 -21.38 7.56
C THR A 227 6.69 -21.74 8.74
N ASP A 228 5.69 -20.94 9.09
CA ASP A 228 4.82 -21.15 10.26
C ASP A 228 3.34 -21.25 9.85
N SER A 229 2.70 -20.14 9.45
CA SER A 229 1.27 -20.18 9.14
C SER A 229 0.88 -19.31 7.96
N PHE A 230 -0.11 -19.80 7.19
CA PHE A 230 -0.70 -19.16 6.04
C PHE A 230 -2.16 -18.79 6.30
N ILE A 231 -2.45 -17.48 6.34
CA ILE A 231 -3.79 -16.92 6.51
C ILE A 231 -4.34 -16.59 5.11
N TYR A 232 -5.53 -17.08 4.77
CA TYR A 232 -6.03 -16.96 3.42
C TYR A 232 -7.51 -16.65 3.33
N ASN A 233 -7.87 -15.78 2.38
CA ASN A 233 -9.25 -15.40 2.09
C ASN A 233 -9.94 -16.52 1.29
N THR A 234 -11.00 -17.11 1.85
CA THR A 234 -11.75 -18.19 1.20
C THR A 234 -12.75 -17.69 0.14
N GLU A 235 -12.99 -16.40 0.05
CA GLU A 235 -13.90 -15.79 -0.94
C GLU A 235 -13.17 -15.35 -2.22
N ASP A 236 -11.83 -15.44 -2.25
CA ASP A 236 -11.03 -15.30 -3.46
C ASP A 236 -10.65 -16.69 -3.96
N GLU A 237 -11.03 -17.02 -5.19
CA GLU A 237 -10.88 -18.38 -5.74
C GLU A 237 -9.43 -18.84 -5.83
N GLU A 238 -8.52 -17.95 -6.28
CA GLU A 238 -7.12 -18.31 -6.45
C GLU A 238 -6.41 -18.43 -5.09
N VAL A 239 -6.70 -17.53 -4.16
CA VAL A 239 -6.20 -17.59 -2.79
C VAL A 239 -6.70 -18.84 -2.06
N LYS A 240 -7.98 -19.21 -2.26
CA LYS A 240 -8.56 -20.43 -1.71
C LYS A 240 -7.85 -21.69 -2.22
N LYS A 241 -7.61 -21.78 -3.54
CA LYS A 241 -6.83 -22.89 -4.15
C LYS A 241 -5.45 -23.04 -3.52
N LEU A 242 -4.75 -21.89 -3.30
CA LEU A 242 -3.46 -21.89 -2.61
C LEU A 242 -3.60 -22.35 -1.15
N GLY A 243 -4.60 -21.87 -0.42
CA GLY A 243 -4.89 -22.30 0.95
C GLY A 243 -5.07 -23.82 1.05
N GLU A 244 -5.87 -24.40 0.18
CA GLU A 244 -6.11 -25.83 0.10
C GLU A 244 -4.85 -26.63 -0.30
N LYS A 245 -4.05 -26.13 -1.25
CA LYS A 245 -2.79 -26.74 -1.70
C LYS A 245 -1.76 -26.86 -0.57
N TYR A 246 -1.74 -25.89 0.36
CA TYR A 246 -0.72 -25.84 1.42
C TYR A 246 -1.20 -26.42 2.76
N THR A 247 -2.48 -26.81 2.91
CA THR A 247 -3.08 -27.30 4.18
C THR A 247 -2.30 -28.45 4.82
N ASN A 248 -1.71 -29.36 4.02
CA ASN A 248 -0.92 -30.48 4.53
C ASN A 248 0.57 -30.19 4.71
N LYS A 249 1.02 -28.95 4.44
CA LYS A 249 2.44 -28.57 4.50
C LYS A 249 2.74 -27.63 5.64
N ILE A 250 1.85 -26.68 5.90
CA ILE A 250 1.95 -25.66 6.94
C ILE A 250 0.59 -25.46 7.60
N LYS A 251 0.54 -24.79 8.75
CA LYS A 251 -0.71 -24.40 9.37
C LYS A 251 -1.44 -23.38 8.48
N THR A 252 -2.63 -23.73 8.01
CA THR A 252 -3.48 -22.82 7.24
C THR A 252 -4.64 -22.29 8.09
N ILE A 253 -4.97 -21.01 7.91
CA ILE A 253 -5.97 -20.27 8.69
C ILE A 253 -6.92 -19.57 7.72
N PRO A 254 -8.10 -20.15 7.44
CA PRO A 254 -9.08 -19.52 6.57
C PRO A 254 -9.75 -18.33 7.24
N TYR A 255 -10.16 -17.35 6.43
CA TYR A 255 -11.06 -16.30 6.82
C TYR A 255 -12.00 -15.90 5.68
N SER A 256 -13.12 -15.29 6.03
CA SER A 256 -14.15 -14.80 5.11
C SER A 256 -14.81 -13.55 5.67
N THR A 257 -15.75 -12.98 4.93
CA THR A 257 -16.60 -11.89 5.39
C THR A 257 -17.36 -12.30 6.65
N PRO A 258 -17.35 -11.51 7.73
CA PRO A 258 -18.12 -11.78 8.94
C PRO A 258 -19.61 -11.49 8.72
N THR A 259 -20.46 -11.92 9.66
CA THR A 259 -21.85 -11.45 9.72
C THR A 259 -21.90 -9.98 10.13
N TYR A 260 -22.60 -9.15 9.37
CA TYR A 260 -22.69 -7.72 9.61
C TYR A 260 -24.03 -7.13 9.15
N GLU A 261 -24.34 -5.94 9.69
CA GLU A 261 -25.46 -5.11 9.28
C GLU A 261 -24.94 -3.69 8.98
N VAL A 262 -25.46 -3.08 7.93
CA VAL A 262 -25.14 -1.68 7.57
C VAL A 262 -26.13 -0.74 8.29
N ASN A 263 -25.61 0.29 8.93
CA ASN A 263 -26.41 1.32 9.58
C ASN A 263 -25.84 2.73 9.29
N ASN A 264 -26.49 3.76 9.79
CA ASN A 264 -26.08 5.16 9.57
C ASN A 264 -24.75 5.56 10.23
N LYS A 265 -24.20 4.71 11.12
CA LYS A 265 -22.90 4.89 11.79
C LYS A 265 -21.77 4.07 11.14
N GLY A 266 -22.06 3.32 10.06
CA GLY A 266 -21.15 2.42 9.39
C GLY A 266 -21.63 0.98 9.44
N THR A 267 -20.88 0.08 10.08
CA THR A 267 -21.15 -1.35 10.12
C THR A 267 -21.32 -1.84 11.56
N LEU A 268 -22.38 -2.56 11.85
CA LEU A 268 -22.52 -3.35 13.07
C LEU A 268 -22.07 -4.79 12.77
N LEU A 269 -20.91 -5.17 13.27
CA LEU A 269 -20.33 -6.50 13.10
C LEU A 269 -20.67 -7.38 14.29
N THR A 270 -21.07 -8.64 14.04
CA THR A 270 -21.27 -9.65 15.09
C THR A 270 -20.18 -10.72 15.00
N PHE A 271 -19.45 -10.92 16.10
CA PHE A 271 -18.41 -11.94 16.23
C PHE A 271 -18.52 -12.63 17.58
N GLU A 272 -18.63 -13.97 17.58
CA GLU A 272 -18.77 -14.81 18.79
C GLU A 272 -19.85 -14.30 19.77
N GLY A 273 -20.99 -13.90 19.22
CA GLY A 273 -22.16 -13.44 19.99
C GLY A 273 -22.03 -12.01 20.57
N LYS A 274 -20.97 -11.28 20.24
CA LYS A 274 -20.79 -9.87 20.62
C LYS A 274 -20.91 -8.99 19.38
N SER A 275 -21.45 -7.78 19.56
CA SER A 275 -21.62 -6.80 18.50
C SER A 275 -20.65 -5.64 18.68
N TYR A 276 -20.03 -5.20 17.58
CA TYR A 276 -19.04 -4.11 17.53
C TYR A 276 -19.45 -3.09 16.47
N GLN A 277 -19.59 -1.83 16.87
CA GLN A 277 -19.92 -0.74 15.94
C GLN A 277 -18.63 -0.25 15.28
N LEU A 278 -18.50 -0.44 13.98
CA LEU A 278 -17.36 -0.02 13.17
C LEU A 278 -17.68 1.24 12.39
N GLN A 279 -16.69 2.11 12.21
CA GLN A 279 -16.81 3.30 11.36
C GLN A 279 -16.54 3.01 9.88
N ILE A 280 -15.87 1.90 9.60
CA ILE A 280 -15.63 1.40 8.24
C ILE A 280 -16.84 0.62 7.73
N PHE A 281 -16.97 0.55 6.40
CA PHE A 281 -18.04 -0.17 5.72
C PHE A 281 -17.56 -0.82 4.42
N GLY A 282 -18.41 -1.66 3.84
CA GLY A 282 -18.16 -2.40 2.62
C GLY A 282 -17.50 -3.75 2.84
N GLN A 283 -18.00 -4.76 2.13
CA GLN A 283 -17.60 -6.16 2.26
C GLN A 283 -16.06 -6.34 2.19
N HIS A 284 -15.39 -5.67 1.25
CA HIS A 284 -13.93 -5.76 1.10
C HIS A 284 -13.15 -5.23 2.32
N ASN A 285 -13.65 -4.18 3.01
CA ASN A 285 -13.05 -3.70 4.25
C ASN A 285 -13.29 -4.65 5.41
N LEU A 286 -14.44 -5.34 5.44
CA LEU A 286 -14.73 -6.35 6.46
C LEU A 286 -13.92 -7.64 6.24
N GLN A 287 -13.65 -8.02 5.00
CA GLN A 287 -12.67 -9.07 4.69
C GLN A 287 -11.28 -8.70 5.18
N ASN A 288 -10.82 -7.47 4.86
CA ASN A 288 -9.52 -6.97 5.35
C ASN A 288 -9.46 -6.96 6.88
N LEU A 289 -10.54 -6.57 7.55
CA LEU A 289 -10.67 -6.60 9.01
C LEU A 289 -10.50 -8.01 9.58
N MET A 290 -11.18 -9.00 9.01
CA MET A 290 -11.05 -10.39 9.45
C MET A 290 -9.64 -10.93 9.20
N GLY A 291 -9.04 -10.59 8.06
CA GLY A 291 -7.64 -10.90 7.78
C GLY A 291 -6.69 -10.28 8.81
N ALA A 292 -6.87 -9.00 9.14
CA ALA A 292 -6.10 -8.30 10.17
C ALA A 292 -6.27 -8.95 11.55
N MET A 293 -7.49 -9.31 11.93
CA MET A 293 -7.77 -10.01 13.19
C MET A 293 -7.03 -11.36 13.25
N ARG A 294 -7.06 -12.16 12.16
CA ARG A 294 -6.34 -13.43 12.11
C ARG A 294 -4.82 -13.26 12.21
N VAL A 295 -4.28 -12.19 11.61
CA VAL A 295 -2.86 -11.82 11.80
C VAL A 295 -2.58 -11.42 13.24
N GLY A 296 -3.44 -10.60 13.85
CA GLY A 296 -3.34 -10.20 15.25
C GLY A 296 -3.27 -11.39 16.20
N GLN A 297 -4.08 -12.43 15.94
CA GLN A 297 -4.02 -13.68 16.72
C GLN A 297 -2.65 -14.38 16.63
N GLN A 298 -1.92 -14.30 15.51
CA GLN A 298 -0.55 -14.85 15.40
C GLN A 298 0.49 -14.02 16.15
N MET A 299 0.10 -12.81 16.60
CA MET A 299 0.88 -11.93 17.46
C MET A 299 0.47 -12.02 18.93
N GLY A 300 -0.51 -12.85 19.25
CA GLY A 300 -1.04 -13.01 20.63
C GLY A 300 -2.12 -11.98 20.99
N ILE A 301 -2.70 -11.28 20.03
CA ILE A 301 -3.82 -10.35 20.26
C ILE A 301 -5.11 -11.16 20.29
N GLU A 302 -5.86 -11.07 21.41
CA GLU A 302 -7.14 -11.74 21.55
C GLU A 302 -8.21 -11.04 20.67
N PRO A 303 -9.16 -11.78 20.07
CA PRO A 303 -10.22 -11.20 19.24
C PRO A 303 -11.00 -10.10 19.96
N PHE A 304 -11.27 -10.24 21.26
CA PHE A 304 -11.97 -9.22 22.02
C PHE A 304 -11.21 -7.89 22.05
N ASP A 305 -9.90 -7.92 22.32
CA ASP A 305 -9.06 -6.72 22.37
C ASP A 305 -8.93 -6.10 20.98
N PHE A 306 -8.76 -6.94 19.96
CA PHE A 306 -8.73 -6.49 18.57
C PHE A 306 -10.00 -5.74 18.18
N PHE A 307 -11.17 -6.36 18.40
CA PHE A 307 -12.45 -5.74 18.04
C PHE A 307 -12.81 -4.54 18.92
N THR A 308 -12.38 -4.49 20.16
CA THR A 308 -12.54 -3.32 21.02
C THR A 308 -11.75 -2.13 20.51
N SER A 309 -10.50 -2.32 20.16
CA SER A 309 -9.61 -1.28 19.64
C SER A 309 -10.06 -0.78 18.27
N ILE A 310 -10.41 -1.68 17.35
CA ILE A 310 -10.68 -1.33 15.95
C ILE A 310 -11.94 -0.48 15.73
N GLN A 311 -12.84 -0.37 16.71
CA GLN A 311 -14.05 0.47 16.62
C GLN A 311 -13.74 1.94 16.36
N THR A 312 -12.57 2.40 16.76
CA THR A 312 -12.10 3.80 16.56
C THR A 312 -11.37 4.01 15.23
N PHE A 313 -11.15 2.95 14.47
CA PHE A 313 -10.48 3.02 13.17
C PHE A 313 -11.39 3.64 12.11
N THR A 314 -10.95 4.75 11.52
CA THR A 314 -11.73 5.52 10.53
C THR A 314 -11.38 5.19 9.07
N GLY A 315 -10.40 4.31 8.85
CA GLY A 315 -9.92 3.91 7.52
C GLY A 315 -8.43 4.17 7.34
N ALA A 316 -7.84 3.58 6.30
CA ALA A 316 -6.48 3.87 5.88
C ALA A 316 -6.49 5.13 5.00
N GLY A 317 -5.51 6.01 5.15
CA GLY A 317 -5.40 7.22 4.34
C GLY A 317 -5.47 6.94 2.84
N LYS A 318 -6.22 7.75 2.11
CA LYS A 318 -6.53 7.56 0.68
C LYS A 318 -7.24 6.23 0.34
N ARG A 319 -7.89 5.57 1.31
CA ARG A 319 -8.69 4.36 1.11
C ARG A 319 -10.10 4.62 1.64
N LEU A 320 -11.02 4.91 0.74
CA LEU A 320 -12.40 5.33 1.03
C LEU A 320 -12.44 6.41 2.13
N GLN A 321 -11.52 7.38 2.01
CA GLN A 321 -11.35 8.46 2.97
C GLN A 321 -12.46 9.50 2.80
N LYS A 322 -13.20 9.75 3.87
CA LYS A 322 -14.18 10.84 3.91
C LYS A 322 -13.45 12.18 3.93
N VAL A 323 -13.71 13.03 2.93
CA VAL A 323 -13.12 14.37 2.79
C VAL A 323 -14.05 15.42 3.38
N LYS A 324 -15.35 15.32 3.07
CA LYS A 324 -16.37 16.27 3.51
C LYS A 324 -17.67 15.54 3.81
N GLU A 325 -18.39 15.98 4.82
CA GLU A 325 -19.73 15.49 5.14
C GLU A 325 -20.61 16.64 5.63
N THR A 326 -21.85 16.68 5.13
CA THR A 326 -22.95 17.50 5.64
C THR A 326 -24.13 16.58 5.96
N ALA A 327 -25.26 17.12 6.37
CA ALA A 327 -26.45 16.31 6.67
C ALA A 327 -26.91 15.44 5.49
N ASP A 328 -26.69 15.91 4.25
CA ASP A 328 -27.25 15.32 3.03
C ASP A 328 -26.22 15.08 1.92
N PHE A 329 -24.96 15.44 2.15
CA PHE A 329 -23.87 15.25 1.19
C PHE A 329 -22.65 14.59 1.83
N VAL A 330 -21.96 13.72 1.08
CA VAL A 330 -20.64 13.17 1.47
C VAL A 330 -19.72 13.13 0.26
N LEU A 331 -18.48 13.56 0.46
CA LEU A 331 -17.39 13.41 -0.49
C LEU A 331 -16.38 12.40 0.03
N PHE A 332 -16.14 11.34 -0.78
CA PHE A 332 -15.07 10.38 -0.56
C PHE A 332 -13.97 10.51 -1.60
N LYS A 333 -12.73 10.27 -1.18
CA LYS A 333 -11.63 9.96 -2.08
C LYS A 333 -11.12 8.54 -1.84
N ASP A 334 -10.78 7.84 -2.92
CA ASP A 334 -10.26 6.48 -2.85
C ASP A 334 -9.14 6.25 -3.88
N PHE A 335 -8.22 5.37 -3.56
CA PHE A 335 -7.12 4.96 -4.43
C PHE A 335 -7.53 3.81 -5.37
N ALA A 336 -8.80 3.45 -5.46
CA ALA A 336 -9.30 2.44 -6.37
C ALA A 336 -9.02 2.84 -7.81
N HIS A 337 -8.25 2.02 -8.52
CA HIS A 337 -7.83 2.26 -9.89
C HIS A 337 -7.84 0.99 -10.75
N SER A 338 -7.83 -0.19 -10.15
CA SER A 338 -7.99 -1.46 -10.86
C SER A 338 -9.46 -1.90 -10.90
N PRO A 339 -9.86 -2.73 -11.87
CA PRO A 339 -11.25 -3.14 -12.06
C PRO A 339 -11.92 -3.70 -10.81
N SER A 340 -11.25 -4.61 -10.10
CA SER A 340 -11.78 -5.23 -8.87
C SER A 340 -11.97 -4.24 -7.73
N LYS A 341 -10.99 -3.33 -7.53
CA LYS A 341 -11.06 -2.27 -6.50
C LYS A 341 -12.18 -1.28 -6.80
N LEU A 342 -12.29 -0.85 -8.06
CA LEU A 342 -13.33 0.06 -8.53
C LEU A 342 -14.73 -0.50 -8.26
N LYS A 343 -14.95 -1.77 -8.63
CA LYS A 343 -16.21 -2.48 -8.40
C LYS A 343 -16.53 -2.59 -6.90
N ALA A 344 -15.55 -2.96 -6.08
CA ALA A 344 -15.73 -3.14 -4.65
C ALA A 344 -16.05 -1.81 -3.94
N THR A 345 -15.31 -0.73 -4.24
CA THR A 345 -15.51 0.59 -3.63
C THR A 345 -16.85 1.20 -4.04
N THR A 346 -17.20 1.15 -5.33
CA THR A 346 -18.48 1.68 -5.83
C THR A 346 -19.67 0.96 -5.20
N LYS A 347 -19.61 -0.38 -5.11
CA LYS A 347 -20.62 -1.20 -4.44
C LYS A 347 -20.75 -0.85 -2.96
N ALA A 348 -19.64 -0.72 -2.24
CA ALA A 348 -19.62 -0.42 -0.82
C ALA A 348 -20.26 0.95 -0.51
N VAL A 349 -19.94 1.97 -1.32
CA VAL A 349 -20.54 3.30 -1.15
C VAL A 349 -22.04 3.26 -1.44
N LYS A 350 -22.48 2.56 -2.48
CA LYS A 350 -23.92 2.43 -2.79
C LYS A 350 -24.67 1.64 -1.71
N GLU A 351 -24.07 0.60 -1.13
CA GLU A 351 -24.64 -0.16 -0.02
C GLU A 351 -24.82 0.72 1.23
N GLN A 352 -23.77 1.48 1.61
CA GLN A 352 -23.80 2.37 2.78
C GLN A 352 -24.78 3.53 2.62
N TYR A 353 -24.93 4.06 1.42
CA TYR A 353 -25.77 5.22 1.10
C TYR A 353 -26.88 4.85 0.11
N ALA A 354 -27.59 3.74 0.38
CA ALA A 354 -28.60 3.17 -0.52
C ALA A 354 -29.69 4.18 -0.95
N ASN A 355 -30.04 5.12 -0.07
CA ASN A 355 -31.07 6.14 -0.29
C ASN A 355 -30.53 7.44 -0.92
N ARG A 356 -29.20 7.51 -1.21
CA ARG A 356 -28.59 8.67 -1.85
C ARG A 356 -28.18 8.34 -3.29
N THR A 357 -28.14 9.37 -4.12
CA THR A 357 -27.56 9.26 -5.47
C THR A 357 -26.03 9.22 -5.36
N VAL A 358 -25.41 8.15 -5.85
CA VAL A 358 -23.96 8.00 -5.87
C VAL A 358 -23.43 8.45 -7.24
N VAL A 359 -22.68 9.55 -7.24
CA VAL A 359 -21.92 10.05 -8.39
C VAL A 359 -20.47 9.58 -8.22
N ALA A 360 -20.00 8.70 -9.08
CA ALA A 360 -18.67 8.13 -9.02
C ALA A 360 -17.81 8.62 -10.20
N CYS A 361 -16.65 9.21 -9.87
CA CYS A 361 -15.65 9.66 -10.84
C CYS A 361 -14.39 8.81 -10.71
N MET A 362 -13.95 8.21 -11.82
CA MET A 362 -12.74 7.40 -11.91
C MET A 362 -11.74 8.05 -12.85
N GLU A 363 -10.46 8.18 -12.42
CA GLU A 363 -9.36 8.56 -13.30
C GLU A 363 -8.57 7.31 -13.74
N LEU A 364 -8.45 7.10 -15.07
CA LEU A 364 -7.51 6.15 -15.65
C LEU A 364 -6.13 6.79 -15.68
N HIS A 365 -5.22 6.33 -14.81
CA HIS A 365 -3.91 6.94 -14.64
C HIS A 365 -2.74 5.94 -14.70
N THR A 366 -2.98 4.66 -14.39
CA THR A 366 -1.91 3.64 -14.40
C THR A 366 -1.51 3.23 -15.81
N PHE A 367 -0.33 2.65 -15.97
CA PHE A 367 0.11 2.09 -17.26
C PHE A 367 -0.87 1.05 -17.80
N SER A 368 -1.43 0.20 -16.93
CA SER A 368 -2.41 -0.82 -17.35
C SER A 368 -3.72 -0.20 -17.78
N SER A 369 -4.28 0.74 -16.98
CA SER A 369 -5.59 1.34 -17.25
C SER A 369 -5.66 2.17 -18.54
N LEU A 370 -4.50 2.65 -19.03
CA LEU A 370 -4.37 3.43 -20.25
C LEU A 370 -4.02 2.58 -21.49
N LYS A 371 -4.08 1.24 -21.39
CA LYS A 371 -3.88 0.34 -22.53
C LYS A 371 -5.21 -0.19 -23.05
N LYS A 372 -5.42 -0.11 -24.36
CA LYS A 372 -6.62 -0.58 -25.05
C LYS A 372 -6.97 -2.03 -24.69
N GLU A 373 -5.96 -2.90 -24.64
CA GLU A 373 -6.12 -4.34 -24.36
C GLU A 373 -6.60 -4.61 -22.94
N PHE A 374 -6.37 -3.66 -22.01
CA PHE A 374 -6.77 -3.80 -20.61
C PHE A 374 -8.16 -3.23 -20.32
N LEU A 375 -8.67 -2.31 -21.15
CA LEU A 375 -9.98 -1.66 -20.93
C LEU A 375 -11.14 -2.65 -20.73
N PRO A 376 -11.22 -3.80 -21.44
CA PRO A 376 -12.31 -4.76 -21.26
C PRO A 376 -12.41 -5.35 -19.84
N HIS A 377 -11.34 -5.33 -19.05
CA HIS A 377 -11.38 -5.78 -17.65
C HIS A 377 -12.22 -4.86 -16.76
N TYR A 378 -12.47 -3.60 -17.18
CA TYR A 378 -13.34 -2.66 -16.46
C TYR A 378 -14.84 -2.88 -16.69
N LYS A 379 -15.21 -3.90 -17.47
CA LYS A 379 -16.61 -4.24 -17.74
C LYS A 379 -17.44 -4.23 -16.45
N ASP A 380 -18.51 -3.44 -16.44
CA ASP A 380 -19.46 -3.28 -15.32
C ASP A 380 -18.83 -2.84 -13.98
N ALA A 381 -17.58 -2.35 -13.97
CA ALA A 381 -16.88 -2.01 -12.72
C ALA A 381 -17.51 -0.83 -11.96
N MET A 382 -18.26 0.04 -12.64
CA MET A 382 -18.95 1.18 -12.03
C MET A 382 -20.48 1.03 -12.01
N LYS A 383 -21.02 -0.15 -12.35
CA LYS A 383 -22.48 -0.39 -12.47
C LYS A 383 -23.27 -0.09 -11.20
N ALA A 384 -22.64 -0.11 -10.02
CA ALA A 384 -23.30 0.21 -8.75
C ALA A 384 -23.50 1.72 -8.53
N ALA A 385 -22.82 2.60 -9.28
CA ALA A 385 -23.05 4.05 -9.22
C ALA A 385 -24.31 4.43 -10.00
N ASP A 386 -25.03 5.45 -9.52
CA ASP A 386 -26.18 6.01 -10.23
C ASP A 386 -25.74 6.90 -11.39
N VAL A 387 -24.59 7.58 -11.22
CA VAL A 387 -23.92 8.37 -12.25
C VAL A 387 -22.43 7.98 -12.25
N ALA A 388 -21.92 7.57 -13.40
CA ALA A 388 -20.54 7.13 -13.54
C ALA A 388 -19.78 7.97 -14.58
N ILE A 389 -18.63 8.53 -14.15
CA ILE A 389 -17.73 9.32 -14.98
C ILE A 389 -16.36 8.66 -15.01
N VAL A 390 -15.80 8.51 -16.19
CA VAL A 390 -14.42 8.04 -16.37
C VAL A 390 -13.63 9.14 -17.06
N TYR A 391 -12.56 9.54 -16.41
CA TYR A 391 -11.64 10.57 -16.88
C TYR A 391 -10.30 9.97 -17.28
N PHE A 392 -9.72 10.44 -18.37
CA PHE A 392 -8.32 10.22 -18.71
C PHE A 392 -7.74 11.42 -19.45
N ASN A 393 -6.42 11.65 -19.29
CA ASN A 393 -5.74 12.76 -19.93
C ASN A 393 -4.84 12.26 -21.06
N HIS A 394 -5.02 12.78 -22.28
CA HIS A 394 -4.22 12.43 -23.45
C HIS A 394 -2.73 12.79 -23.29
N GLU A 395 -2.40 13.86 -22.56
CA GLU A 395 -1.03 14.25 -22.28
C GLU A 395 -0.32 13.23 -21.38
N VAL A 396 -1.04 12.66 -20.40
CA VAL A 396 -0.54 11.58 -19.54
C VAL A 396 -0.26 10.33 -20.36
N VAL A 397 -1.13 9.97 -21.32
CA VAL A 397 -0.92 8.85 -22.25
C VAL A 397 0.35 9.06 -23.06
N ALA A 398 0.52 10.25 -23.65
CA ALA A 398 1.70 10.61 -24.43
C ALA A 398 2.99 10.64 -23.59
N HIS A 399 2.95 11.22 -22.39
CA HIS A 399 4.08 11.25 -21.46
C HIS A 399 4.54 9.84 -21.08
N LYS A 400 3.62 8.91 -20.89
CA LYS A 400 3.92 7.49 -20.61
C LYS A 400 4.35 6.71 -21.86
N LYS A 401 4.41 7.36 -23.04
CA LYS A 401 4.77 6.73 -24.32
C LYS A 401 3.87 5.53 -24.67
N LEU A 402 2.59 5.62 -24.32
CA LEU A 402 1.59 4.60 -24.64
C LEU A 402 0.88 4.94 -25.96
N GLU A 403 0.31 3.92 -26.62
CA GLU A 403 -0.57 4.10 -27.75
C GLU A 403 -1.80 4.91 -27.36
N PRO A 404 -2.24 5.90 -28.18
CA PRO A 404 -3.43 6.68 -27.89
C PRO A 404 -4.68 5.80 -27.76
N ILE A 405 -5.49 6.10 -26.75
CA ILE A 405 -6.82 5.52 -26.57
C ILE A 405 -7.89 6.58 -26.86
N THR A 406 -9.07 6.14 -27.31
CA THR A 406 -10.21 7.01 -27.61
C THR A 406 -11.28 6.91 -26.53
N GLU A 407 -12.12 7.96 -26.42
CA GLU A 407 -13.29 7.97 -25.54
C GLU A 407 -14.23 6.81 -25.83
N GLN A 408 -14.43 6.45 -27.12
CA GLN A 408 -15.25 5.31 -27.52
C GLN A 408 -14.67 3.97 -27.00
N GLN A 409 -13.35 3.79 -27.08
CA GLN A 409 -12.69 2.57 -26.55
C GLN A 409 -12.87 2.45 -25.06
N VAL A 410 -12.79 3.57 -24.32
CA VAL A 410 -13.04 3.60 -22.87
C VAL A 410 -14.51 3.26 -22.57
N PHE A 411 -15.45 3.91 -23.29
CA PHE A 411 -16.88 3.64 -23.14
C PHE A 411 -17.23 2.16 -23.38
N ASP A 412 -16.70 1.58 -24.44
CA ASP A 412 -16.91 0.15 -24.78
C ASP A 412 -16.27 -0.78 -23.75
N GLY A 413 -15.06 -0.43 -23.24
CA GLY A 413 -14.34 -1.20 -22.23
C GLY A 413 -15.10 -1.32 -20.90
N PHE A 414 -15.87 -0.29 -20.55
CA PHE A 414 -16.75 -0.30 -19.36
C PHE A 414 -18.12 -0.94 -19.63
N ASN A 415 -18.40 -1.39 -20.84
CA ASN A 415 -19.69 -1.92 -21.29
C ASN A 415 -20.79 -0.83 -21.33
N GLY A 416 -20.43 0.41 -21.58
CA GLY A 416 -21.34 1.56 -21.55
C GLY A 416 -21.72 2.01 -20.13
N GLY A 417 -22.78 2.81 -20.05
CA GLY A 417 -23.32 3.29 -18.76
C GLY A 417 -22.42 4.29 -18.03
N ILE A 418 -21.43 4.88 -18.72
CA ILE A 418 -20.52 5.89 -18.20
C ILE A 418 -20.50 7.13 -19.10
N THR A 419 -20.08 8.26 -18.55
CA THR A 419 -19.67 9.45 -19.33
C THR A 419 -18.15 9.49 -19.34
N VAL A 420 -17.56 9.60 -20.52
CA VAL A 420 -16.11 9.72 -20.68
C VAL A 420 -15.72 11.19 -20.82
N MET A 421 -14.71 11.65 -20.10
CA MET A 421 -14.18 13.01 -20.15
C MET A 421 -12.67 12.98 -20.30
N THR A 422 -12.08 13.95 -21.01
CA THR A 422 -10.64 14.02 -21.28
C THR A 422 -9.99 15.32 -20.80
N GLN A 423 -10.79 16.23 -20.27
CA GLN A 423 -10.33 17.49 -19.70
C GLN A 423 -10.76 17.58 -18.22
N THR A 424 -9.82 17.92 -17.32
CA THR A 424 -10.10 18.14 -15.90
C THR A 424 -11.12 19.26 -15.70
N ALA A 425 -11.08 20.29 -16.56
CA ALA A 425 -12.04 21.38 -16.52
C ALA A 425 -13.50 20.90 -16.69
N ASP A 426 -13.74 19.94 -17.59
CA ASP A 426 -15.07 19.36 -17.82
C ASP A 426 -15.56 18.56 -16.62
N VAL A 427 -14.67 17.79 -15.97
CA VAL A 427 -14.97 17.07 -14.74
C VAL A 427 -15.36 18.05 -13.63
N LEU A 428 -14.58 19.12 -13.44
CA LEU A 428 -14.87 20.14 -12.43
C LEU A 428 -16.16 20.91 -12.75
N GLN A 429 -16.40 21.26 -14.01
CA GLN A 429 -17.63 21.93 -14.45
C GLN A 429 -18.84 21.03 -14.18
N PHE A 430 -18.76 19.75 -14.53
CA PHE A 430 -19.83 18.79 -14.25
C PHE A 430 -20.11 18.72 -12.76
N ILE A 431 -19.08 18.53 -11.92
CA ILE A 431 -19.23 18.43 -10.46
C ILE A 431 -19.85 19.73 -9.88
N LYS A 432 -19.36 20.90 -10.28
CA LYS A 432 -19.86 22.20 -9.78
C LYS A 432 -21.26 22.56 -10.27
N SER A 433 -21.71 21.98 -11.37
CA SER A 433 -23.06 22.21 -11.93
C SER A 433 -24.15 21.35 -11.30
N GLN A 434 -23.77 20.33 -10.49
CA GLN A 434 -24.74 19.45 -9.86
C GLN A 434 -25.37 20.09 -8.63
N ASP A 435 -26.65 19.82 -8.42
CA ASP A 435 -27.26 19.91 -7.10
C ASP A 435 -26.77 18.73 -6.24
N TRP A 436 -26.11 19.01 -5.13
CA TRP A 436 -25.53 18.00 -4.24
C TRP A 436 -26.45 17.57 -3.10
N HIS A 437 -27.69 18.00 -3.09
CA HIS A 437 -28.67 17.56 -2.10
C HIS A 437 -28.94 16.05 -2.21
N ASN A 438 -28.85 15.34 -1.09
CA ASN A 438 -29.04 13.90 -0.98
C ASN A 438 -28.13 13.05 -1.91
N LYS A 439 -26.86 13.45 -2.03
CA LYS A 439 -25.89 12.81 -2.93
C LYS A 439 -24.59 12.42 -2.23
N VAL A 440 -23.86 11.51 -2.87
CA VAL A 440 -22.50 11.13 -2.53
C VAL A 440 -21.61 11.35 -3.76
N LEU A 441 -20.50 12.06 -3.59
CA LEU A 441 -19.44 12.16 -4.58
C LEU A 441 -18.29 11.21 -4.20
N LEU A 442 -17.97 10.28 -5.09
CA LEU A 442 -16.88 9.33 -4.92
C LEU A 442 -15.82 9.57 -5.98
N MET A 443 -14.64 10.08 -5.57
CA MET A 443 -13.50 10.36 -6.43
C MET A 443 -12.46 9.26 -6.31
N MET A 444 -12.16 8.54 -7.39
CA MET A 444 -11.30 7.36 -7.41
C MET A 444 -10.12 7.54 -8.38
N SER A 445 -8.89 7.49 -7.85
CA SER A 445 -7.68 7.64 -8.66
C SER A 445 -6.43 7.11 -7.96
N SER A 446 -5.48 6.58 -8.75
CA SER A 446 -4.09 6.43 -8.34
C SER A 446 -3.25 7.69 -8.58
N GLY A 447 -3.77 8.65 -9.33
CA GLY A 447 -3.26 10.01 -9.54
C GLY A 447 -3.97 11.02 -8.64
N ASN A 448 -4.27 12.19 -9.20
CA ASN A 448 -4.90 13.30 -8.48
C ASN A 448 -5.83 14.15 -9.37
N PHE A 449 -6.35 13.63 -10.47
CA PHE A 449 -7.16 14.36 -11.45
C PHE A 449 -6.52 15.68 -11.88
N ASP A 450 -5.22 15.65 -12.22
CA ASP A 450 -4.39 16.79 -12.57
C ASP A 450 -4.35 17.91 -11.50
N GLY A 451 -4.34 17.51 -10.22
CA GLY A 451 -4.14 18.43 -9.10
C GLY A 451 -5.42 18.96 -8.46
N ILE A 452 -6.56 18.27 -8.57
CA ILE A 452 -7.78 18.67 -7.85
C ILE A 452 -7.53 18.63 -6.34
N ASP A 453 -7.76 19.77 -5.68
CA ASP A 453 -7.86 19.86 -4.21
C ASP A 453 -9.27 19.44 -3.79
N TYR A 454 -9.37 18.25 -3.20
CA TYR A 454 -10.66 17.67 -2.81
C TYR A 454 -11.31 18.41 -1.61
N GLU A 455 -10.52 19.01 -0.71
CA GLU A 455 -11.07 19.78 0.42
C GLU A 455 -11.65 21.11 -0.08
N GLN A 456 -10.91 21.79 -0.96
CA GLN A 456 -11.42 22.99 -1.60
C GLN A 456 -12.68 22.69 -2.41
N LEU A 457 -12.66 21.64 -3.24
CA LEU A 457 -13.80 21.19 -4.04
C LEU A 457 -15.03 20.92 -3.15
N GLY A 458 -14.84 20.13 -2.08
CA GLY A 458 -15.92 19.83 -1.12
C GLY A 458 -16.52 21.08 -0.49
N ASN A 459 -15.70 22.07 -0.16
CA ASN A 459 -16.15 23.34 0.39
C ASN A 459 -16.89 24.19 -0.65
N GLU A 460 -16.46 24.20 -1.91
CA GLU A 460 -17.09 24.96 -2.98
C GLU A 460 -18.50 24.45 -3.33
N ILE A 461 -18.67 23.11 -3.43
CA ILE A 461 -19.94 22.50 -3.83
C ILE A 461 -20.97 22.34 -2.69
N THR A 462 -20.57 22.65 -1.46
CA THR A 462 -21.45 22.66 -0.27
C THR A 462 -21.70 24.06 0.28
N LYS A 463 -21.29 25.11 -0.44
CA LYS A 463 -21.68 26.49 -0.12
C LYS A 463 -23.09 26.70 -0.65
N ASP A 464 -24.02 27.06 0.25
CA ASP A 464 -25.36 27.59 -0.06
C ASP A 464 -25.27 28.93 -0.81
#